data_4e57ab7281b04a97ba7a44206411c68d
#
_entry.id   4e57ab7281b04a97ba7a44206411c68d
#
_cell.length_a   1.000
_cell.length_b   1.000
_cell.length_c   1.000
_cell.angle_alpha   90.00
_cell.angle_beta   90.00
_cell.angle_gamma   90.00
#
_symmetry.space_group_name_H-M   'P 1'
#
loop_
_entity.id
_entity.type
_entity.pdbx_description
1 polymer ?
#
loop_
_entity_poly.entity_id
_entity_poly.type
_entity_poly.pdbx_seq_one_letter_code
_entity_poly.pdbx_strand_id
1 'polypeptide(L)'
;RICDFTGQLAGAGATKWLASFGAEVIRIEDPIRQGRWDILRGNEPFKDERRGINLGGAFNNHNTDKLGITLNLKTEKGKQLLTELIKKSDAVTENFAAGVLDKLGFGYESLKKIKSDIVYVSNCGFGHKGPYSHFKTWGPIVQAVSGLTFTSGLSDQPPAGWGYSYMDHTGGYYMAMAILAALLHRQNSGEGQWVDMACTEVAVALNGPSLLDWTVNGNPTRTPEGINSNRSQYLQMSPHGIYPTKGDDEWIAISCRDDEDWNALADVIQQTWTRKYGSLSERIENQDALDQDLSSWTQSQNKFELQSLIRSIEVPVSAAHKPQDRIETDSSTENFHLWPTVTHSEIGDVRVDGNPVHFSESDWQMNSGAPCLGEDNEKVFIELLGLSKEDLITLKREQVI
;
A
#
# COMPACT_ATOMS: atom_id res chain seq x y z
N ARG A 1 -7.92 -18.14 -10.86
CA ARG A 1 -7.47 -18.65 -9.54
C ARG A 1 -6.00 -18.36 -9.33
N ILE A 2 -5.65 -17.94 -8.11
CA ILE A 2 -4.28 -17.58 -7.72
C ILE A 2 -3.84 -18.45 -6.53
N CYS A 3 -2.72 -19.17 -6.67
CA CYS A 3 -1.99 -19.75 -5.54
C CYS A 3 -1.17 -18.63 -4.89
N ASP A 4 -1.55 -18.19 -3.70
CA ASP A 4 -1.01 -17.01 -3.05
C ASP A 4 -0.09 -17.37 -1.88
N PHE A 5 1.22 -17.16 -2.05
CA PHE A 5 2.23 -17.24 -1.00
C PHE A 5 2.64 -15.87 -0.47
N THR A 6 1.91 -14.82 -0.86
CA THR A 6 2.23 -13.47 -0.41
C THR A 6 1.91 -13.27 1.06
N GLY A 7 2.53 -12.29 1.67
CA GLY A 7 2.27 -11.93 3.06
C GLY A 7 2.64 -10.50 3.36
N GLN A 8 2.42 -10.13 4.60
CA GLN A 8 2.59 -8.78 5.10
C GLN A 8 1.76 -7.77 4.29
N LEU A 9 2.34 -6.64 3.87
CA LEU A 9 1.60 -5.59 3.19
C LEU A 9 1.72 -5.68 1.65
N ALA A 10 2.96 -5.71 1.13
CA ALA A 10 3.22 -5.55 -0.30
C ALA A 10 2.57 -6.63 -1.17
N GLY A 11 2.72 -7.88 -0.78
CA GLY A 11 2.14 -8.98 -1.55
C GLY A 11 0.67 -9.22 -1.22
N ALA A 12 0.32 -9.29 0.07
CA ALA A 12 -1.04 -9.55 0.50
C ALA A 12 -2.03 -8.45 0.02
N GLY A 13 -1.60 -7.18 0.00
CA GLY A 13 -2.39 -6.09 -0.55
C GLY A 13 -2.68 -6.26 -2.04
N ALA A 14 -1.68 -6.69 -2.83
CA ALA A 14 -1.87 -6.91 -4.26
C ALA A 14 -2.97 -7.95 -4.55
N THR A 15 -2.94 -9.08 -3.87
CA THR A 15 -3.90 -10.16 -4.09
C THR A 15 -5.27 -9.90 -3.45
N LYS A 16 -5.33 -9.08 -2.39
CA LYS A 16 -6.60 -8.53 -1.86
C LYS A 16 -7.34 -7.73 -2.94
N TRP A 17 -6.67 -6.81 -3.64
CA TRP A 17 -7.28 -6.04 -4.71
C TRP A 17 -7.87 -6.94 -5.80
N LEU A 18 -7.15 -7.98 -6.18
CA LEU A 18 -7.64 -8.94 -7.17
C LEU A 18 -8.82 -9.77 -6.63
N ALA A 19 -8.80 -10.15 -5.36
CA ALA A 19 -9.90 -10.86 -4.71
C ALA A 19 -11.18 -10.01 -4.71
N SER A 20 -11.10 -8.72 -4.41
CA SER A 20 -12.26 -7.83 -4.40
C SER A 20 -12.91 -7.66 -5.78
N PHE A 21 -12.16 -7.86 -6.87
CA PHE A 21 -12.68 -7.92 -8.24
C PHE A 21 -13.04 -9.33 -8.72
N GLY A 22 -13.12 -10.32 -7.82
CA GLY A 22 -13.64 -11.65 -8.09
C GLY A 22 -12.58 -12.71 -8.43
N ALA A 23 -11.28 -12.44 -8.27
CA ALA A 23 -10.27 -13.47 -8.35
C ALA A 23 -10.38 -14.44 -7.15
N GLU A 24 -10.39 -15.74 -7.41
CA GLU A 24 -10.30 -16.75 -6.34
C GLU A 24 -8.84 -16.85 -5.88
N VAL A 25 -8.54 -16.21 -4.77
CA VAL A 25 -7.20 -16.18 -4.17
C VAL A 25 -7.12 -17.20 -3.05
N ILE A 26 -6.25 -18.20 -3.21
CA ILE A 26 -6.01 -19.27 -2.23
C ILE A 26 -4.68 -18.97 -1.54
N ARG A 27 -4.76 -18.42 -0.33
CA ARG A 27 -3.60 -18.14 0.52
C ARG A 27 -3.09 -19.41 1.18
N ILE A 28 -1.80 -19.68 1.01
CA ILE A 28 -1.15 -20.92 1.47
C ILE A 28 -0.21 -20.60 2.63
N GLU A 29 -0.43 -21.23 3.78
CA GLU A 29 0.33 -21.00 4.99
C GLU A 29 0.88 -22.30 5.60
N ASP A 30 1.98 -22.20 6.36
CA ASP A 30 2.60 -23.34 7.03
C ASP A 30 1.83 -23.70 8.32
N PRO A 31 1.24 -24.91 8.44
CA PRO A 31 0.51 -25.34 9.64
C PRO A 31 1.41 -25.45 10.87
N ILE A 32 2.68 -25.83 10.70
CA ILE A 32 3.63 -26.04 11.80
C ILE A 32 3.99 -24.73 12.48
N ARG A 33 4.20 -23.69 11.69
CA ARG A 33 4.48 -22.33 12.17
C ARG A 33 3.22 -21.49 12.38
N GLN A 34 2.06 -22.06 12.14
CA GLN A 34 0.78 -21.37 12.27
C GLN A 34 0.73 -20.03 11.51
N GLY A 35 1.24 -20.00 10.28
CA GLY A 35 1.27 -18.78 9.48
C GLY A 35 2.18 -17.64 10.00
N ARG A 36 2.94 -17.85 11.06
CA ARG A 36 3.76 -16.80 11.74
C ARG A 36 4.93 -16.27 10.94
N TRP A 37 5.15 -16.71 9.72
CA TRP A 37 6.06 -16.06 8.81
C TRP A 37 5.50 -14.68 8.36
N ASP A 38 4.19 -14.58 8.29
CA ASP A 38 3.51 -13.28 8.15
C ASP A 38 3.30 -12.69 9.55
N ILE A 39 4.15 -11.74 9.90
CA ILE A 39 4.15 -11.15 11.23
C ILE A 39 2.85 -10.39 11.55
N LEU A 40 2.09 -9.98 10.52
CA LEU A 40 0.85 -9.24 10.71
C LEU A 40 -0.28 -10.12 11.25
N ARG A 41 -0.20 -11.45 11.05
CA ARG A 41 -1.27 -12.36 11.45
C ARG A 41 -1.59 -12.30 12.95
N GLY A 42 -0.58 -12.13 13.79
CA GLY A 42 -0.73 -12.06 15.24
C GLY A 42 -0.32 -10.75 15.86
N ASN A 43 -0.29 -9.65 15.10
CA ASN A 43 0.14 -8.33 15.55
C ASN A 43 -1.02 -7.32 15.59
N GLU A 44 -0.82 -6.30 16.40
CA GLU A 44 -1.76 -5.17 16.56
C GLU A 44 -2.09 -4.48 15.21
N PRO A 45 -3.24 -3.78 15.16
CA PRO A 45 -4.22 -3.57 16.23
C PRO A 45 -5.12 -4.79 16.46
N PHE A 46 -5.59 -4.98 17.70
CA PHE A 46 -6.52 -6.04 18.07
C PHE A 46 -7.87 -5.44 18.49
N LYS A 47 -8.97 -5.98 17.96
CA LYS A 47 -10.30 -5.60 18.42
C LYS A 47 -10.50 -6.08 19.86
N ASP A 48 -10.99 -5.18 20.73
CA ASP A 48 -11.25 -5.45 22.15
C ASP A 48 -10.04 -6.03 22.91
N GLU A 49 -8.82 -5.66 22.50
CA GLU A 49 -7.53 -6.12 23.07
C GLU A 49 -7.35 -7.67 23.04
N ARG A 50 -8.20 -8.39 22.34
CA ARG A 50 -8.14 -9.86 22.21
C ARG A 50 -7.01 -10.27 21.29
N ARG A 51 -6.01 -10.96 21.82
CA ARG A 51 -4.84 -11.42 21.08
C ARG A 51 -4.99 -12.85 20.58
N GLY A 52 -4.53 -13.11 19.36
CA GLY A 52 -4.55 -14.45 18.77
C GLY A 52 -4.05 -14.45 17.33
N ILE A 53 -3.74 -15.62 16.82
CA ILE A 53 -3.15 -15.79 15.48
C ILE A 53 -4.10 -15.35 14.35
N ASN A 54 -5.41 -15.35 14.59
CA ASN A 54 -6.42 -14.92 13.62
C ASN A 54 -6.92 -13.49 13.88
N LEU A 55 -6.40 -12.80 14.91
CA LEU A 55 -6.99 -11.57 15.43
C LEU A 55 -6.22 -10.30 15.06
N GLY A 56 -5.10 -10.43 14.33
CA GLY A 56 -4.29 -9.30 13.91
C GLY A 56 -5.02 -8.41 12.90
N GLY A 57 -5.30 -7.15 13.27
CA GLY A 57 -6.09 -6.23 12.45
C GLY A 57 -5.44 -5.90 11.11
N ALA A 58 -4.11 -5.73 11.07
CA ALA A 58 -3.39 -5.48 9.83
C ALA A 58 -3.45 -6.69 8.88
N PHE A 59 -3.36 -7.92 9.39
CA PHE A 59 -3.56 -9.13 8.59
C PHE A 59 -4.98 -9.18 8.03
N ASN A 60 -5.98 -8.97 8.90
CA ASN A 60 -7.39 -9.04 8.52
C ASN A 60 -7.74 -7.99 7.47
N ASN A 61 -7.14 -6.82 7.53
CA ASN A 61 -7.32 -5.78 6.53
C ASN A 61 -6.75 -6.15 5.14
N HIS A 62 -5.64 -6.89 5.08
CA HIS A 62 -4.94 -7.19 3.82
C HIS A 62 -5.30 -8.55 3.20
N ASN A 63 -6.21 -9.31 3.81
CA ASN A 63 -6.56 -10.65 3.35
C ASN A 63 -8.07 -10.89 3.20
N THR A 64 -8.87 -9.84 3.09
CA THR A 64 -10.32 -9.96 2.83
C THR A 64 -10.59 -10.74 1.54
N ASP A 65 -11.68 -11.49 1.52
CA ASP A 65 -12.16 -12.31 0.39
C ASP A 65 -11.18 -13.39 -0.13
N LYS A 66 -10.13 -13.70 0.63
CA LYS A 66 -9.24 -14.81 0.29
C LYS A 66 -9.70 -16.11 0.96
N LEU A 67 -9.37 -17.23 0.33
CA LEU A 67 -9.47 -18.55 0.95
C LEU A 67 -8.15 -18.88 1.65
N GLY A 68 -8.21 -19.29 2.92
CA GLY A 68 -7.03 -19.62 3.72
C GLY A 68 -6.84 -21.12 3.90
N ILE A 69 -5.74 -21.66 3.38
CA ILE A 69 -5.36 -23.07 3.59
C ILE A 69 -4.03 -23.20 4.30
N THR A 70 -3.85 -24.33 4.96
CA THR A 70 -2.55 -24.73 5.52
C THR A 70 -1.92 -25.85 4.69
N LEU A 71 -0.61 -25.76 4.43
CA LEU A 71 0.12 -26.76 3.66
C LEU A 71 1.60 -26.81 4.06
N ASN A 72 2.06 -27.98 4.52
CA ASN A 72 3.45 -28.20 4.88
C ASN A 72 4.27 -28.65 3.68
N LEU A 73 4.94 -27.71 3.03
CA LEU A 73 5.78 -27.95 1.84
C LEU A 73 7.12 -28.65 2.14
N LYS A 74 7.38 -29.00 3.39
CA LYS A 74 8.52 -29.87 3.74
C LYS A 74 8.20 -31.35 3.56
N THR A 75 6.93 -31.70 3.43
CA THR A 75 6.48 -33.08 3.20
C THR A 75 6.24 -33.32 1.71
N GLU A 76 6.55 -34.52 1.24
CA GLU A 76 6.29 -34.87 -0.17
C GLU A 76 4.78 -34.81 -0.51
N LYS A 77 3.94 -35.20 0.46
CA LYS A 77 2.49 -35.15 0.30
C LYS A 77 1.96 -33.71 0.17
N GLY A 78 2.53 -32.78 0.95
CA GLY A 78 2.23 -31.33 0.82
C GLY A 78 2.66 -30.78 -0.54
N LYS A 79 3.82 -31.15 -1.04
CA LYS A 79 4.27 -30.76 -2.38
C LYS A 79 3.38 -31.34 -3.49
N GLN A 80 2.93 -32.59 -3.35
CA GLN A 80 1.98 -33.20 -4.30
C GLN A 80 0.66 -32.43 -4.33
N LEU A 81 0.08 -32.10 -3.18
CA LEU A 81 -1.16 -31.33 -3.07
C LEU A 81 -1.01 -29.94 -3.69
N LEU A 82 0.11 -29.25 -3.44
CA LEU A 82 0.40 -27.98 -4.09
C LEU A 82 0.51 -28.13 -5.61
N THR A 83 1.14 -29.18 -6.09
CA THR A 83 1.24 -29.48 -7.54
C THR A 83 -0.14 -29.61 -8.17
N GLU A 84 -1.06 -30.35 -7.53
CA GLU A 84 -2.44 -30.47 -8.04
C GLU A 84 -3.21 -29.13 -7.99
N LEU A 85 -2.97 -28.30 -6.98
CA LEU A 85 -3.56 -26.97 -6.88
C LEU A 85 -3.04 -26.04 -8.00
N ILE A 86 -1.73 -26.05 -8.28
CA ILE A 86 -1.11 -25.25 -9.35
C ILE A 86 -1.67 -25.64 -10.72
N LYS A 87 -1.92 -26.91 -11.01
CA LYS A 87 -2.55 -27.36 -12.25
C LYS A 87 -3.93 -26.70 -12.49
N LYS A 88 -4.64 -26.39 -11.41
CA LYS A 88 -5.97 -25.76 -11.43
C LYS A 88 -5.93 -24.23 -11.29
N SER A 89 -4.74 -23.62 -11.22
CA SER A 89 -4.53 -22.20 -10.98
C SER A 89 -4.01 -21.47 -12.21
N ASP A 90 -4.25 -20.18 -12.30
CA ASP A 90 -3.84 -19.30 -13.38
C ASP A 90 -2.54 -18.58 -13.08
N ALA A 91 -2.31 -18.31 -11.79
CA ALA A 91 -1.09 -17.65 -11.33
C ALA A 91 -0.60 -18.24 -10.00
N VAL A 92 0.70 -18.08 -9.77
CA VAL A 92 1.36 -18.26 -8.48
C VAL A 92 2.00 -16.93 -8.11
N THR A 93 1.76 -16.46 -6.89
CA THR A 93 2.26 -15.17 -6.40
C THR A 93 3.03 -15.34 -5.09
N GLU A 94 4.14 -14.60 -4.95
CA GLU A 94 4.93 -14.60 -3.71
C GLU A 94 5.67 -13.27 -3.52
N ASN A 95 6.03 -12.97 -2.27
CA ASN A 95 6.90 -11.86 -1.91
C ASN A 95 7.93 -12.24 -0.83
N PHE A 96 8.45 -13.46 -0.93
CA PHE A 96 9.57 -13.92 -0.11
C PHE A 96 10.88 -13.23 -0.50
N ALA A 97 11.92 -13.45 0.27
CA ALA A 97 13.28 -13.17 -0.19
C ALA A 97 13.60 -14.04 -1.41
N ALA A 98 14.39 -13.49 -2.34
CA ALA A 98 14.71 -14.16 -3.60
C ALA A 98 15.18 -15.60 -3.42
N GLY A 99 14.63 -16.52 -4.23
CA GLY A 99 14.97 -17.93 -4.25
C GLY A 99 14.37 -18.78 -3.13
N VAL A 100 13.48 -18.27 -2.30
CA VAL A 100 12.83 -19.07 -1.24
C VAL A 100 11.90 -20.10 -1.85
N LEU A 101 11.06 -19.72 -2.81
CA LEU A 101 10.11 -20.65 -3.45
C LEU A 101 10.85 -21.68 -4.32
N ASP A 102 11.99 -21.29 -4.93
CA ASP A 102 12.88 -22.21 -5.65
C ASP A 102 13.43 -23.31 -4.73
N LYS A 103 13.89 -22.94 -3.52
CA LYS A 103 14.38 -23.90 -2.51
C LYS A 103 13.31 -24.87 -2.02
N LEU A 104 12.04 -24.46 -2.07
CA LEU A 104 10.91 -25.33 -1.77
C LEU A 104 10.54 -26.25 -2.94
N GLY A 105 11.15 -26.06 -4.13
CA GLY A 105 10.92 -26.84 -5.32
C GLY A 105 9.89 -26.26 -6.29
N PHE A 106 9.46 -25.01 -6.08
CA PHE A 106 8.41 -24.36 -6.86
C PHE A 106 8.87 -23.03 -7.50
N GLY A 107 10.14 -22.94 -7.90
CA GLY A 107 10.62 -21.88 -8.78
C GLY A 107 10.00 -21.97 -10.17
N TYR A 108 10.15 -20.89 -10.96
CA TYR A 108 9.46 -20.76 -12.27
C TYR A 108 9.64 -21.96 -13.19
N GLU A 109 10.85 -22.48 -13.34
CA GLU A 109 11.12 -23.64 -14.21
C GLU A 109 10.39 -24.92 -13.74
N SER A 110 10.18 -25.08 -12.44
CA SER A 110 9.40 -26.16 -11.87
C SER A 110 7.90 -25.93 -12.09
N LEU A 111 7.44 -24.70 -11.86
CA LEU A 111 6.04 -24.31 -12.11
C LEU A 111 5.64 -24.50 -13.57
N LYS A 112 6.49 -24.11 -14.51
CA LYS A 112 6.29 -24.26 -15.95
C LYS A 112 6.20 -25.74 -16.38
N LYS A 113 6.90 -26.64 -15.70
CA LYS A 113 6.77 -28.09 -15.93
C LYS A 113 5.44 -28.65 -15.43
N ILE A 114 4.88 -28.09 -14.35
CA ILE A 114 3.56 -28.49 -13.82
C ILE A 114 2.44 -27.96 -14.71
N LYS A 115 2.54 -26.70 -15.15
CA LYS A 115 1.57 -26.03 -16.01
C LYS A 115 2.30 -25.05 -16.93
N SER A 116 2.35 -25.36 -18.24
CA SER A 116 3.20 -24.66 -19.20
C SER A 116 2.82 -23.19 -19.41
N ASP A 117 1.56 -22.85 -19.18
CA ASP A 117 1.01 -21.48 -19.31
C ASP A 117 0.85 -20.74 -17.99
N ILE A 118 1.49 -21.22 -16.91
CA ILE A 118 1.40 -20.60 -15.58
C ILE A 118 2.01 -19.20 -15.58
N VAL A 119 1.32 -18.25 -14.98
CA VAL A 119 1.87 -16.93 -14.65
C VAL A 119 2.51 -17.01 -13.26
N TYR A 120 3.77 -16.62 -13.13
CA TYR A 120 4.46 -16.54 -11.84
C TYR A 120 4.89 -15.11 -11.58
N VAL A 121 4.47 -14.52 -10.46
CA VAL A 121 4.81 -13.15 -10.08
C VAL A 121 5.49 -13.15 -8.72
N SER A 122 6.74 -12.74 -8.72
CA SER A 122 7.56 -12.57 -7.52
C SER A 122 7.83 -11.09 -7.25
N ASN A 123 7.60 -10.64 -6.03
CA ASN A 123 7.81 -9.27 -5.59
C ASN A 123 8.72 -9.23 -4.37
N CYS A 124 9.95 -8.82 -4.54
CA CYS A 124 10.87 -8.64 -3.41
C CYS A 124 11.59 -7.28 -3.48
N GLY A 125 12.39 -6.96 -2.48
CA GLY A 125 13.02 -5.65 -2.39
C GLY A 125 13.89 -5.28 -3.58
N PHE A 126 14.79 -6.17 -3.98
CA PHE A 126 15.78 -5.93 -5.04
C PHE A 126 15.62 -6.81 -6.28
N GLY A 127 14.48 -7.50 -6.43
CA GLY A 127 14.30 -8.51 -7.49
C GLY A 127 15.13 -9.78 -7.24
N HIS A 128 15.02 -10.74 -8.16
CA HIS A 128 15.71 -12.03 -8.06
C HIS A 128 17.09 -12.03 -8.74
N LYS A 129 17.46 -10.94 -9.42
CA LYS A 129 18.70 -10.79 -10.16
C LYS A 129 19.49 -9.58 -9.68
N GLY A 130 20.79 -9.59 -9.97
CA GLY A 130 21.67 -8.48 -9.60
C GLY A 130 22.39 -8.65 -8.25
N PRO A 131 23.30 -7.73 -7.92
CA PRO A 131 24.21 -7.88 -6.77
C PRO A 131 23.49 -7.80 -5.42
N TYR A 132 22.32 -7.19 -5.35
CA TYR A 132 21.58 -6.99 -4.10
C TYR A 132 20.40 -7.96 -3.94
N SER A 133 20.15 -8.89 -4.86
CA SER A 133 19.02 -9.81 -4.81
C SER A 133 18.94 -10.65 -3.53
N HIS A 134 20.06 -10.87 -2.85
CA HIS A 134 20.14 -11.63 -1.60
C HIS A 134 19.84 -10.81 -0.34
N PHE A 135 19.76 -9.47 -0.44
CA PHE A 135 19.42 -8.63 0.71
C PHE A 135 17.92 -8.68 1.02
N LYS A 136 17.62 -8.75 2.31
CA LYS A 136 16.24 -8.63 2.82
C LYS A 136 15.88 -7.17 3.00
N THR A 137 14.64 -6.83 2.69
CA THR A 137 14.13 -5.47 2.77
C THR A 137 12.81 -5.39 3.55
N TRP A 138 12.54 -4.15 3.96
CA TRP A 138 11.28 -3.68 4.49
C TRP A 138 10.97 -2.36 3.79
N GLY A 139 9.73 -1.91 3.76
CA GLY A 139 9.35 -0.68 3.10
C GLY A 139 10.24 0.54 3.37
N PRO A 140 10.62 0.83 4.63
CA PRO A 140 11.58 1.92 4.95
C PRO A 140 12.96 1.76 4.30
N ILE A 141 13.47 0.53 4.17
CA ILE A 141 14.75 0.28 3.49
C ILE A 141 14.62 0.57 1.99
N VAL A 142 13.52 0.13 1.37
CA VAL A 142 13.21 0.42 -0.03
C VAL A 142 13.14 1.92 -0.29
N GLN A 143 12.45 2.67 0.58
CA GLN A 143 12.39 4.14 0.50
C GLN A 143 13.77 4.80 0.60
N ALA A 144 14.62 4.33 1.52
CA ALA A 144 15.94 4.89 1.72
C ALA A 144 16.87 4.64 0.51
N VAL A 145 16.89 3.40 0.00
CA VAL A 145 17.77 3.01 -1.11
C VAL A 145 17.36 3.68 -2.43
N SER A 146 16.07 3.91 -2.63
CA SER A 146 15.57 4.55 -3.86
C SER A 146 15.74 6.08 -3.90
N GLY A 147 16.15 6.70 -2.80
CA GLY A 147 16.27 8.14 -2.68
C GLY A 147 15.00 8.85 -2.16
N LEU A 148 13.85 8.18 -2.09
CA LEU A 148 12.60 8.80 -1.63
C LEU A 148 12.70 9.38 -0.22
N THR A 149 13.34 8.68 0.71
CA THR A 149 13.59 9.21 2.07
C THR A 149 14.43 10.49 2.02
N PHE A 150 15.41 10.55 1.13
CA PHE A 150 16.30 11.70 1.03
C PHE A 150 15.61 12.96 0.47
N THR A 151 14.51 12.80 -0.28
CA THR A 151 13.74 13.91 -0.84
C THR A 151 12.77 14.56 0.16
N SER A 152 12.69 14.09 1.40
CA SER A 152 11.74 14.58 2.41
C SER A 152 12.43 15.05 3.69
N GLY A 153 11.70 15.80 4.50
CA GLY A 153 12.17 16.37 5.75
C GLY A 153 12.52 17.85 5.63
N LEU A 154 12.84 18.47 6.77
CA LEU A 154 13.24 19.86 6.87
C LEU A 154 14.73 20.02 6.53
N SER A 155 15.14 21.22 6.13
CA SER A 155 16.51 21.50 5.69
C SER A 155 17.57 21.27 6.77
N ASP A 156 17.22 21.57 8.00
CA ASP A 156 18.08 21.47 9.20
C ASP A 156 17.94 20.14 9.94
N GLN A 157 17.10 19.23 9.45
CA GLN A 157 16.81 17.94 10.06
C GLN A 157 17.28 16.77 9.17
N PRO A 158 17.50 15.58 9.76
CA PRO A 158 17.73 14.38 8.98
C PRO A 158 16.58 14.10 7.99
N PRO A 159 16.86 13.39 6.86
CA PRO A 159 15.81 12.95 5.97
C PRO A 159 14.71 12.18 6.70
N ALA A 160 13.46 12.42 6.36
CA ALA A 160 12.30 11.78 6.97
C ALA A 160 11.71 10.71 6.06
N GLY A 161 11.19 9.62 6.63
CA GLY A 161 10.44 8.61 5.86
C GLY A 161 9.06 9.10 5.45
N TRP A 162 8.47 8.44 4.44
CA TRP A 162 7.14 8.74 3.90
C TRP A 162 6.04 7.95 4.60
N GLY A 163 5.99 8.03 5.92
CA GLY A 163 4.99 7.35 6.71
C GLY A 163 5.13 5.81 6.72
N TYR A 164 4.13 5.16 7.29
CA TYR A 164 4.11 3.72 7.48
C TYR A 164 3.96 2.98 6.14
N SER A 165 4.98 2.20 5.79
CA SER A 165 4.94 1.23 4.68
C SER A 165 4.48 1.75 3.31
N TYR A 166 4.73 3.04 3.02
CA TYR A 166 4.35 3.65 1.74
C TYR A 166 4.78 2.79 0.53
N MET A 167 6.01 2.26 0.55
CA MET A 167 6.50 1.44 -0.55
C MET A 167 5.94 0.02 -0.58
N ASP A 168 5.51 -0.51 0.56
CA ASP A 168 4.83 -1.81 0.56
C ASP A 168 3.47 -1.71 -0.14
N HIS A 169 2.69 -0.68 0.17
CA HIS A 169 1.40 -0.44 -0.51
C HIS A 169 1.58 -0.16 -2.00
N THR A 170 2.51 0.72 -2.35
CA THR A 170 2.77 1.07 -3.77
C THR A 170 3.29 -0.14 -4.54
N GLY A 171 4.23 -0.90 -3.96
CA GLY A 171 4.70 -2.16 -4.53
C GLY A 171 3.56 -3.18 -4.73
N GLY A 172 2.59 -3.23 -3.81
CA GLY A 172 1.39 -4.03 -3.95
C GLY A 172 0.54 -3.64 -5.16
N TYR A 173 0.31 -2.36 -5.39
CA TYR A 173 -0.43 -1.90 -6.58
C TYR A 173 0.29 -2.25 -7.89
N TYR A 174 1.60 -2.05 -7.95
CA TYR A 174 2.39 -2.46 -9.12
C TYR A 174 2.36 -3.98 -9.32
N MET A 175 2.38 -4.76 -8.24
CA MET A 175 2.26 -6.22 -8.33
C MET A 175 0.89 -6.64 -8.87
N ALA A 176 -0.20 -6.02 -8.42
CA ALA A 176 -1.53 -6.29 -8.95
C ALA A 176 -1.62 -5.98 -10.46
N MET A 177 -1.09 -4.84 -10.89
CA MET A 177 -1.00 -4.49 -12.32
C MET A 177 -0.15 -5.49 -13.11
N ALA A 178 0.97 -5.93 -12.57
CA ALA A 178 1.85 -6.91 -13.20
C ALA A 178 1.16 -8.28 -13.38
N ILE A 179 0.42 -8.73 -12.37
CA ILE A 179 -0.40 -9.96 -12.46
C ILE A 179 -1.42 -9.84 -13.59
N LEU A 180 -2.17 -8.74 -13.65
CA LEU A 180 -3.19 -8.53 -14.68
C LEU A 180 -2.56 -8.43 -16.08
N ALA A 181 -1.45 -7.72 -16.25
CA ALA A 181 -0.74 -7.61 -17.52
C ALA A 181 -0.23 -8.98 -18.00
N ALA A 182 0.32 -9.79 -17.09
CA ALA A 182 0.79 -11.14 -17.43
C ALA A 182 -0.37 -12.09 -17.78
N LEU A 183 -1.50 -11.99 -17.09
CA LEU A 183 -2.71 -12.77 -17.41
C LEU A 183 -3.32 -12.35 -18.77
N LEU A 184 -3.33 -11.06 -19.07
CA LEU A 184 -3.77 -10.55 -20.39
C LEU A 184 -2.84 -11.03 -21.50
N HIS A 185 -1.52 -11.02 -21.29
CA HIS A 185 -0.56 -11.61 -22.24
C HIS A 185 -0.87 -13.08 -22.47
N ARG A 186 -1.05 -13.87 -21.41
CA ARG A 186 -1.41 -15.28 -21.51
C ARG A 186 -2.72 -15.50 -22.26
N GLN A 187 -3.72 -14.67 -22.02
CA GLN A 187 -5.01 -14.76 -22.73
C GLN A 187 -4.83 -14.58 -24.24
N ASN A 188 -3.95 -13.70 -24.67
CA ASN A 188 -3.72 -13.37 -26.07
C ASN A 188 -2.76 -14.33 -26.78
N SER A 189 -1.75 -14.85 -26.06
CA SER A 189 -0.67 -15.66 -26.65
C SER A 189 -0.76 -17.17 -26.31
N GLY A 190 -1.49 -17.53 -25.27
CA GLY A 190 -1.45 -18.87 -24.67
C GLY A 190 -0.20 -19.15 -23.84
N GLU A 191 0.69 -18.18 -23.64
CA GLU A 191 1.98 -18.36 -22.96
C GLU A 191 1.97 -17.75 -21.56
N GLY A 192 2.38 -18.54 -20.56
CA GLY A 192 2.69 -18.07 -19.24
C GLY A 192 4.08 -17.44 -19.15
N GLN A 193 4.33 -16.67 -18.10
CA GLN A 193 5.63 -16.01 -17.91
C GLN A 193 5.96 -15.81 -16.44
N TRP A 194 7.24 -15.56 -16.15
CA TRP A 194 7.70 -15.07 -14.88
C TRP A 194 7.83 -13.55 -14.91
N VAL A 195 7.19 -12.88 -13.96
CA VAL A 195 7.37 -11.46 -13.66
C VAL A 195 8.22 -11.35 -12.42
N ASP A 196 9.46 -10.86 -12.57
CA ASP A 196 10.37 -10.54 -11.48
C ASP A 196 10.27 -9.06 -11.17
N MET A 197 9.74 -8.71 -10.01
CA MET A 197 9.49 -7.33 -9.60
C MET A 197 10.36 -6.94 -8.41
N ALA A 198 10.98 -5.76 -8.50
CA ALA A 198 11.76 -5.16 -7.42
C ALA A 198 11.07 -3.91 -6.87
N CYS A 199 10.71 -3.91 -5.58
CA CYS A 199 10.11 -2.74 -4.94
C CYS A 199 11.02 -1.49 -5.00
N THR A 200 12.34 -1.67 -4.99
CA THR A 200 13.30 -0.55 -5.13
C THR A 200 13.19 0.13 -6.48
N GLU A 201 12.98 -0.62 -7.57
CA GLU A 201 12.80 -0.06 -8.91
C GLU A 201 11.48 0.70 -9.03
N VAL A 202 10.42 0.20 -8.41
CA VAL A 202 9.14 0.93 -8.29
C VAL A 202 9.36 2.27 -7.57
N ALA A 203 10.08 2.27 -6.46
CA ALA A 203 10.37 3.47 -5.70
C ALA A 203 11.24 4.48 -6.48
N VAL A 204 12.22 3.99 -7.26
CA VAL A 204 13.02 4.83 -8.17
C VAL A 204 12.15 5.51 -9.22
N ALA A 205 11.19 4.78 -9.81
CA ALA A 205 10.26 5.36 -10.78
C ALA A 205 9.40 6.48 -10.18
N LEU A 206 9.03 6.38 -8.90
CA LEU A 206 8.29 7.44 -8.19
C LEU A 206 9.16 8.69 -7.89
N ASN A 207 10.47 8.53 -7.84
CA ASN A 207 11.42 9.63 -7.60
C ASN A 207 11.87 10.33 -8.90
N GLY A 208 11.14 10.14 -9.99
CA GLY A 208 11.49 10.57 -11.34
C GLY A 208 11.96 12.02 -11.48
N PRO A 209 11.22 13.05 -10.95
CA PRO A 209 11.65 14.45 -11.06
C PRO A 209 13.05 14.73 -10.51
N SER A 210 13.37 14.20 -9.33
CA SER A 210 14.69 14.39 -8.70
C SER A 210 15.81 13.69 -9.49
N LEU A 211 15.52 12.50 -10.04
CA LEU A 211 16.46 11.78 -10.89
C LEU A 211 16.72 12.50 -12.21
N LEU A 212 15.66 13.07 -12.82
CA LEU A 212 15.80 13.85 -14.05
C LEU A 212 16.57 15.13 -13.80
N ASP A 213 16.32 15.83 -12.72
CA ASP A 213 17.04 17.05 -12.39
C ASP A 213 18.54 16.79 -12.18
N TRP A 214 18.87 15.70 -11.51
CA TRP A 214 20.29 15.26 -11.41
C TRP A 214 20.89 14.91 -12.76
N THR A 215 20.20 14.12 -13.59
CA THR A 215 20.77 13.63 -14.85
C THR A 215 20.88 14.69 -15.94
N VAL A 216 19.98 15.68 -15.94
CA VAL A 216 19.92 16.77 -16.94
C VAL A 216 20.71 17.99 -16.49
N ASN A 217 20.56 18.39 -15.23
CA ASN A 217 21.10 19.65 -14.72
C ASN A 217 22.24 19.47 -13.71
N GLY A 218 22.46 18.27 -13.18
CA GLY A 218 23.44 18.01 -12.11
C GLY A 218 23.04 18.60 -10.75
N ASN A 219 21.78 18.96 -10.58
CA ASN A 219 21.29 19.58 -9.35
C ASN A 219 21.12 18.52 -8.24
N PRO A 220 21.71 18.72 -7.05
CA PRO A 220 21.45 17.83 -5.92
C PRO A 220 20.02 18.05 -5.38
N THR A 221 19.38 16.97 -5.00
CA THR A 221 17.98 16.98 -4.50
C THR A 221 17.84 17.79 -3.19
N ARG A 222 18.86 17.82 -2.36
CA ARG A 222 18.90 18.59 -1.11
C ARG A 222 20.16 19.44 -1.07
N THR A 223 19.99 20.75 -0.92
CA THR A 223 21.08 21.70 -0.67
C THR A 223 20.83 22.43 0.66
N PRO A 224 21.88 22.95 1.31
CA PRO A 224 21.69 23.80 2.49
C PRO A 224 20.78 24.99 2.25
N GLU A 225 20.81 25.54 1.03
CA GLU A 225 19.98 26.66 0.58
C GLU A 225 18.69 26.18 -0.11
N GLY A 226 18.54 24.87 -0.31
CA GLY A 226 17.42 24.28 -1.05
C GLY A 226 16.12 24.25 -0.26
N ILE A 227 15.03 24.20 -1.00
CA ILE A 227 13.69 24.12 -0.46
C ILE A 227 13.47 22.72 0.10
N ASN A 228 13.67 22.58 1.40
CA ASN A 228 13.38 21.35 2.13
C ASN A 228 12.22 21.60 3.09
N SER A 229 11.05 21.69 2.50
CA SER A 229 9.81 21.93 3.24
C SER A 229 8.65 21.60 2.31
N ASN A 230 7.45 21.97 2.71
CA ASN A 230 6.27 21.86 1.86
C ASN A 230 6.22 22.94 0.75
N ARG A 231 7.26 23.77 0.57
CA ARG A 231 7.32 24.79 -0.47
C ARG A 231 7.46 24.17 -1.86
N SER A 232 6.84 24.83 -2.86
CA SER A 232 6.91 24.34 -4.24
C SER A 232 8.31 24.57 -4.84
N GLN A 233 8.87 23.53 -5.44
CA GLN A 233 10.18 23.57 -6.11
C GLN A 233 10.07 23.85 -7.61
N TYR A 234 9.05 23.30 -8.26
CA TYR A 234 8.96 23.31 -9.73
C TYR A 234 8.01 24.36 -10.28
N LEU A 235 7.01 24.74 -9.49
CA LEU A 235 6.10 25.85 -9.81
C LEU A 235 6.25 26.89 -8.71
N GLN A 236 6.56 28.11 -9.11
CA GLN A 236 6.65 29.19 -8.12
C GLN A 236 5.27 29.53 -7.59
N MET A 237 5.00 29.13 -6.37
CA MET A 237 3.77 29.39 -5.62
C MET A 237 4.13 29.83 -4.20
N SER A 238 3.44 30.83 -3.70
CA SER A 238 3.61 31.32 -2.34
C SER A 238 2.38 32.09 -1.86
N PRO A 239 1.79 31.79 -0.67
CA PRO A 239 2.19 30.69 0.20
C PRO A 239 1.98 29.32 -0.44
N HIS A 240 2.77 28.35 -0.01
CA HIS A 240 2.60 26.93 -0.33
C HIS A 240 3.16 26.13 0.84
N GLY A 241 2.32 25.77 1.79
CA GLY A 241 2.78 25.19 3.04
C GLY A 241 1.68 24.53 3.86
N ILE A 242 2.11 23.98 5.00
CA ILE A 242 1.24 23.41 6.03
C ILE A 242 1.39 24.28 7.28
N TYR A 243 0.28 24.76 7.81
CA TYR A 243 0.22 25.72 8.89
C TYR A 243 -0.53 25.15 10.10
N PRO A 244 -0.09 25.47 11.34
CA PRO A 244 -0.77 25.00 12.54
C PRO A 244 -2.15 25.64 12.67
N THR A 245 -3.11 24.90 13.21
CA THR A 245 -4.45 25.38 13.52
C THR A 245 -4.79 25.17 14.98
N LYS A 246 -5.96 25.60 15.41
CA LYS A 246 -6.40 25.48 16.81
C LYS A 246 -6.50 24.02 17.24
N GLY A 247 -5.81 23.66 18.29
CA GLY A 247 -5.80 22.31 18.87
C GLY A 247 -4.39 21.77 19.03
N ASP A 248 -4.30 20.50 19.41
CA ASP A 248 -3.04 19.77 19.52
C ASP A 248 -2.82 18.96 18.24
N ASP A 249 -1.69 19.20 17.58
CA ASP A 249 -1.33 18.55 16.31
C ASP A 249 -2.43 18.67 15.23
N GLU A 250 -2.95 19.89 15.05
CA GLU A 250 -3.95 20.22 14.05
C GLU A 250 -3.36 21.14 12.99
N TRP A 251 -3.56 20.82 11.70
CA TRP A 251 -2.87 21.46 10.59
C TRP A 251 -3.79 21.71 9.40
N ILE A 252 -3.43 22.72 8.59
CA ILE A 252 -4.08 23.04 7.32
C ILE A 252 -3.03 23.32 6.25
N ALA A 253 -3.21 22.75 5.07
CA ALA A 253 -2.42 23.06 3.89
C ALA A 253 -3.08 24.20 3.11
N ILE A 254 -2.31 25.22 2.74
CA ILE A 254 -2.77 26.36 1.94
C ILE A 254 -1.77 26.60 0.82
N SER A 255 -2.29 26.85 -0.40
CA SER A 255 -1.48 27.14 -1.57
C SER A 255 -2.10 28.27 -2.39
N CYS A 256 -1.33 29.29 -2.68
CA CYS A 256 -1.73 30.35 -3.64
C CYS A 256 -0.93 30.18 -4.93
N ARG A 257 -1.65 29.92 -6.02
CA ARG A 257 -1.06 29.69 -7.35
C ARG A 257 -0.49 30.95 -7.97
N ASP A 258 -1.14 32.08 -7.67
CA ASP A 258 -0.87 33.38 -8.27
C ASP A 258 -1.27 34.52 -7.34
N ASP A 259 -1.29 35.75 -7.89
CA ASP A 259 -1.67 36.96 -7.14
C ASP A 259 -3.19 37.06 -6.94
N GLU A 260 -3.99 36.42 -7.77
CA GLU A 260 -5.47 36.39 -7.64
C GLU A 260 -5.86 35.57 -6.40
N ASP A 261 -5.28 34.36 -6.26
CA ASP A 261 -5.46 33.52 -5.08
C ASP A 261 -5.01 34.25 -3.80
N TRP A 262 -3.86 34.90 -3.86
CA TRP A 262 -3.38 35.69 -2.71
C TRP A 262 -4.30 36.83 -2.31
N ASN A 263 -4.77 37.61 -3.27
CA ASN A 263 -5.67 38.74 -2.99
C ASN A 263 -6.98 38.25 -2.36
N ALA A 264 -7.56 37.16 -2.89
CA ALA A 264 -8.75 36.54 -2.31
C ALA A 264 -8.51 36.05 -0.87
N LEU A 265 -7.37 35.42 -0.64
CA LEU A 265 -6.99 34.97 0.71
C LEU A 265 -6.74 36.15 1.65
N ALA A 266 -6.08 37.23 1.19
CA ALA A 266 -5.80 38.44 1.97
C ALA A 266 -7.09 39.15 2.39
N ASP A 267 -8.11 39.11 1.56
CA ASP A 267 -9.44 39.66 1.87
C ASP A 267 -10.14 38.88 2.97
N VAL A 268 -9.91 37.56 3.04
CA VAL A 268 -10.39 36.70 4.14
C VAL A 268 -9.59 36.92 5.43
N ILE A 269 -8.28 37.05 5.32
CA ILE A 269 -7.37 37.27 6.47
C ILE A 269 -7.66 38.61 7.15
N GLN A 270 -7.94 39.67 6.41
CA GLN A 270 -8.26 41.04 6.89
C GLN A 270 -7.22 41.62 7.87
N GLN A 271 -5.95 41.24 7.73
CA GLN A 271 -4.85 41.74 8.54
C GLN A 271 -3.98 42.72 7.77
N THR A 272 -3.45 43.74 8.44
CA THR A 272 -2.62 44.79 7.79
C THR A 272 -1.31 44.24 7.22
N TRP A 273 -0.80 43.17 7.76
CA TRP A 273 0.46 42.54 7.31
C TRP A 273 0.35 41.95 5.90
N THR A 274 -0.85 41.59 5.43
CA THR A 274 -1.03 41.01 4.07
C THR A 274 -0.56 41.97 2.97
N ARG A 275 -0.60 43.28 3.21
CA ARG A 275 -0.16 44.33 2.25
C ARG A 275 1.35 44.29 1.93
N LYS A 276 2.15 43.60 2.75
CA LYS A 276 3.60 43.41 2.52
C LYS A 276 3.91 42.36 1.42
N TYR A 277 2.91 41.61 1.00
CA TYR A 277 3.04 40.44 0.16
C TYR A 277 2.16 40.49 -1.09
N GLY A 278 2.02 41.67 -1.67
CA GLY A 278 1.05 41.92 -2.75
C GLY A 278 1.35 41.17 -4.05
N SER A 279 2.62 41.00 -4.39
CA SER A 279 3.05 40.27 -5.58
C SER A 279 3.69 38.91 -5.23
N LEU A 280 3.67 37.97 -6.19
CA LEU A 280 4.33 36.68 -6.05
C LEU A 280 5.83 36.81 -5.73
N SER A 281 6.51 37.80 -6.36
CA SER A 281 7.94 38.03 -6.09
C SER A 281 8.17 38.46 -4.65
N GLU A 282 7.36 39.36 -4.09
CA GLU A 282 7.46 39.81 -2.69
C GLU A 282 7.18 38.62 -1.74
N ARG A 283 6.22 37.77 -2.07
CA ARG A 283 5.91 36.57 -1.27
C ARG A 283 7.06 35.56 -1.28
N ILE A 284 7.70 35.33 -2.42
CA ILE A 284 8.84 34.42 -2.55
C ILE A 284 10.05 34.96 -1.81
N GLU A 285 10.37 36.25 -1.95
CA GLU A 285 11.49 36.89 -1.27
C GLU A 285 11.34 36.88 0.26
N ASN A 286 10.09 36.90 0.74
CA ASN A 286 9.78 36.99 2.17
C ASN A 286 9.04 35.75 2.71
N GLN A 287 9.24 34.56 2.11
CA GLN A 287 8.49 33.35 2.45
C GLN A 287 8.53 32.99 3.95
N ASP A 288 9.67 33.14 4.61
CA ASP A 288 9.79 32.81 6.03
C ASP A 288 8.92 33.72 6.89
N ALA A 289 8.88 35.01 6.60
CA ALA A 289 8.05 35.97 7.33
C ALA A 289 6.56 35.74 7.02
N LEU A 290 6.22 35.46 5.76
CA LEU A 290 4.86 35.13 5.36
C LEU A 290 4.35 33.87 6.04
N ASP A 291 5.16 32.81 6.09
CA ASP A 291 4.81 31.54 6.76
C ASP A 291 4.60 31.75 8.28
N GLN A 292 5.37 32.63 8.91
CA GLN A 292 5.18 33.00 10.33
C GLN A 292 3.89 33.78 10.55
N ASP A 293 3.62 34.79 9.71
CA ASP A 293 2.39 35.60 9.79
C ASP A 293 1.16 34.71 9.57
N LEU A 294 1.18 33.82 8.56
CA LEU A 294 0.11 32.86 8.31
C LEU A 294 -0.07 31.88 9.46
N SER A 295 1.02 31.30 9.97
CA SER A 295 0.96 30.38 11.12
C SER A 295 0.30 31.04 12.35
N SER A 296 0.65 32.30 12.61
CA SER A 296 0.07 33.07 13.71
C SER A 296 -1.43 33.32 13.52
N TRP A 297 -1.86 33.53 12.28
CA TRP A 297 -3.26 33.76 11.95
C TRP A 297 -4.09 32.45 11.99
N THR A 298 -3.56 31.34 11.45
CA THR A 298 -4.27 30.06 11.38
C THR A 298 -4.37 29.36 12.74
N GLN A 299 -3.38 29.56 13.63
CA GLN A 299 -3.29 28.86 14.91
C GLN A 299 -4.49 29.06 15.85
N SER A 300 -5.23 30.15 15.67
CA SER A 300 -6.44 30.44 16.46
C SER A 300 -7.73 29.85 15.86
N GLN A 301 -7.68 29.26 14.68
CA GLN A 301 -8.84 28.88 13.89
C GLN A 301 -9.03 27.35 13.80
N ASN A 302 -10.30 26.90 13.72
CA ASN A 302 -10.61 25.51 13.49
C ASN A 302 -10.27 25.12 12.05
N LYS A 303 -9.55 24.03 11.83
CA LYS A 303 -9.07 23.61 10.50
C LYS A 303 -10.20 23.37 9.48
N PHE A 304 -11.34 22.83 9.89
CA PHE A 304 -12.46 22.51 8.98
C PHE A 304 -13.30 23.74 8.66
N GLU A 305 -13.51 24.63 9.63
CA GLU A 305 -14.18 25.92 9.39
C GLU A 305 -13.33 26.79 8.47
N LEU A 306 -12.03 26.86 8.72
CA LEU A 306 -11.09 27.61 7.89
C LEU A 306 -10.99 26.99 6.47
N GLN A 307 -10.95 25.67 6.36
CA GLN A 307 -11.02 24.99 5.06
C GLN A 307 -12.27 25.40 4.28
N SER A 308 -13.42 25.36 4.91
CA SER A 308 -14.70 25.71 4.28
C SER A 308 -14.72 27.17 3.81
N LEU A 309 -14.20 28.08 4.64
CA LEU A 309 -14.09 29.49 4.33
C LEU A 309 -13.17 29.75 3.12
N ILE A 310 -11.95 29.19 3.12
CA ILE A 310 -11.00 29.39 2.03
C ILE A 310 -11.45 28.68 0.75
N ARG A 311 -12.09 27.51 0.83
CA ARG A 311 -12.69 26.86 -0.35
C ARG A 311 -13.78 27.71 -1.00
N SER A 312 -14.55 28.46 -0.24
CA SER A 312 -15.62 29.31 -0.79
C SER A 312 -15.12 30.45 -1.70
N ILE A 313 -13.82 30.75 -1.63
CA ILE A 313 -13.13 31.73 -2.49
C ILE A 313 -12.20 31.04 -3.51
N GLU A 314 -12.34 29.74 -3.73
CA GLU A 314 -11.64 28.92 -4.73
C GLU A 314 -10.10 28.86 -4.59
N VAL A 315 -9.56 29.25 -3.43
CA VAL A 315 -8.13 29.09 -3.11
C VAL A 315 -7.86 27.65 -2.68
N PRO A 316 -6.82 26.99 -3.22
CA PRO A 316 -6.46 25.64 -2.83
C PRO A 316 -6.14 25.51 -1.35
N VAL A 317 -6.93 24.70 -0.65
CA VAL A 317 -6.80 24.46 0.79
C VAL A 317 -7.29 23.06 1.17
N SER A 318 -6.65 22.46 2.16
CA SER A 318 -7.15 21.24 2.80
C SER A 318 -6.72 21.15 4.25
N ALA A 319 -7.64 20.82 5.15
CA ALA A 319 -7.29 20.38 6.49
C ALA A 319 -6.43 19.10 6.41
N ALA A 320 -5.40 18.99 7.22
CA ALA A 320 -4.70 17.74 7.42
C ALA A 320 -5.58 16.82 8.26
N HIS A 321 -6.08 15.74 7.66
CA HIS A 321 -6.98 14.81 8.32
C HIS A 321 -6.22 13.83 9.18
N LYS A 322 -6.67 13.64 10.42
CA LYS A 322 -6.32 12.46 11.20
C LYS A 322 -7.07 11.24 10.64
N PRO A 323 -6.60 10.00 10.87
CA PRO A 323 -7.33 8.80 10.43
C PRO A 323 -8.81 8.80 10.85
N GLN A 324 -9.08 9.25 12.08
CA GLN A 324 -10.44 9.37 12.59
C GLN A 324 -11.29 10.35 11.76
N ASP A 325 -10.75 11.51 11.38
CA ASP A 325 -11.45 12.50 10.56
C ASP A 325 -11.84 11.88 9.21
N ARG A 326 -10.93 11.12 8.57
CA ARG A 326 -11.17 10.43 7.30
C ARG A 326 -12.27 9.38 7.40
N ILE A 327 -12.29 8.60 8.48
CA ILE A 327 -13.21 7.46 8.63
C ILE A 327 -14.59 7.90 9.09
N GLU A 328 -14.67 8.88 10.03
CA GLU A 328 -15.91 9.21 10.73
C GLU A 328 -16.61 10.46 10.19
N THR A 329 -15.89 11.40 9.59
CA THR A 329 -16.46 12.72 9.27
C THR A 329 -16.30 13.16 7.82
N ASP A 330 -15.41 12.52 7.06
CA ASP A 330 -15.19 12.90 5.67
C ASP A 330 -16.16 12.19 4.72
N SER A 331 -17.18 12.91 4.28
CA SER A 331 -18.20 12.41 3.35
C SER A 331 -17.63 11.92 2.01
N SER A 332 -16.43 12.38 1.61
CA SER A 332 -15.80 11.90 0.37
C SER A 332 -15.43 10.41 0.44
N THR A 333 -15.09 9.91 1.62
CA THR A 333 -14.80 8.47 1.82
C THR A 333 -16.06 7.62 1.80
N GLU A 334 -17.17 8.16 2.25
CA GLU A 334 -18.47 7.50 2.21
C GLU A 334 -18.94 7.31 0.77
N ASN A 335 -18.86 8.34 -0.07
CA ASN A 335 -19.21 8.27 -1.48
C ASN A 335 -18.39 7.24 -2.27
N PHE A 336 -17.14 7.00 -1.86
CA PHE A 336 -16.27 5.98 -2.45
C PHE A 336 -16.33 4.63 -1.74
N HIS A 337 -17.19 4.48 -0.73
CA HIS A 337 -17.31 3.25 0.06
C HIS A 337 -15.96 2.71 0.58
N LEU A 338 -15.03 3.62 0.95
CA LEU A 338 -13.66 3.27 1.31
C LEU A 338 -13.54 2.49 2.62
N TRP A 339 -14.61 2.40 3.40
CA TRP A 339 -14.60 1.71 4.70
C TRP A 339 -15.71 0.66 4.78
N PRO A 340 -15.73 -0.35 3.90
CA PRO A 340 -16.72 -1.41 3.96
C PRO A 340 -16.60 -2.19 5.26
N THR A 341 -17.73 -2.67 5.76
CA THR A 341 -17.79 -3.59 6.89
C THR A 341 -17.84 -5.02 6.36
N VAL A 342 -16.95 -5.87 6.85
CA VAL A 342 -16.90 -7.30 6.54
C VAL A 342 -17.01 -8.11 7.81
N THR A 343 -17.58 -9.32 7.71
CA THR A 343 -17.69 -10.23 8.84
C THR A 343 -16.52 -11.21 8.85
N HIS A 344 -15.76 -11.23 9.93
CA HIS A 344 -14.68 -12.19 10.19
C HIS A 344 -15.16 -13.26 11.18
N SER A 345 -14.79 -14.51 10.97
CA SER A 345 -15.29 -15.68 11.71
C SER A 345 -15.11 -15.58 13.23
N GLU A 346 -14.01 -15.00 13.72
CA GLU A 346 -13.71 -14.94 15.16
C GLU A 346 -13.97 -13.58 15.81
N ILE A 347 -13.90 -12.47 15.07
CA ILE A 347 -14.05 -11.11 15.64
C ILE A 347 -15.31 -10.38 15.20
N GLY A 348 -16.16 -11.04 14.39
CA GLY A 348 -17.39 -10.45 13.89
C GLY A 348 -17.15 -9.28 12.93
N ASP A 349 -18.04 -8.32 12.93
CA ASP A 349 -17.99 -7.21 12.00
C ASP A 349 -16.85 -6.25 12.28
N VAL A 350 -16.08 -5.95 11.22
CA VAL A 350 -14.96 -5.00 11.23
C VAL A 350 -14.97 -4.15 9.97
N ARG A 351 -14.60 -2.89 10.11
CA ARG A 351 -14.33 -2.03 8.97
C ARG A 351 -12.91 -2.31 8.43
N VAL A 352 -12.79 -2.35 7.11
CA VAL A 352 -11.52 -2.53 6.39
C VAL A 352 -11.38 -1.45 5.34
N ASP A 353 -10.18 -1.27 4.78
CA ASP A 353 -10.01 -0.37 3.65
C ASP A 353 -10.57 -1.00 2.37
N GLY A 354 -11.43 -0.27 1.69
CA GLY A 354 -11.98 -0.62 0.38
C GLY A 354 -11.01 -0.29 -0.76
N ASN A 355 -11.43 -0.59 -1.98
CA ASN A 355 -10.65 -0.25 -3.17
C ASN A 355 -10.99 1.17 -3.64
N PRO A 356 -9.99 2.05 -3.89
CA PRO A 356 -10.25 3.42 -4.33
C PRO A 356 -10.61 3.56 -5.82
N VAL A 357 -10.74 2.45 -6.55
CA VAL A 357 -11.05 2.43 -7.98
C VAL A 357 -12.42 1.82 -8.19
N HIS A 358 -13.32 2.53 -8.88
CA HIS A 358 -14.66 2.07 -9.21
C HIS A 358 -14.84 1.89 -10.71
N PHE A 359 -15.44 0.78 -11.10
CA PHE A 359 -15.81 0.47 -12.48
C PHE A 359 -17.33 0.52 -12.64
N SER A 360 -17.82 1.18 -13.69
CA SER A 360 -19.25 1.34 -13.95
C SER A 360 -20.00 0.02 -14.18
N GLU A 361 -19.32 -1.01 -14.71
CA GLU A 361 -19.94 -2.26 -15.12
C GLU A 361 -19.49 -3.49 -14.29
N SER A 362 -18.36 -3.40 -13.61
CA SER A 362 -17.75 -4.54 -12.92
C SER A 362 -17.03 -4.11 -11.64
N ASP A 363 -17.75 -3.42 -10.78
CA ASP A 363 -17.17 -2.86 -9.57
C ASP A 363 -16.78 -3.93 -8.55
N TRP A 364 -15.84 -3.60 -7.70
CA TRP A 364 -15.36 -4.49 -6.64
C TRP A 364 -16.42 -4.70 -5.55
N GLN A 365 -16.29 -5.83 -4.87
CA GLN A 365 -17.07 -6.18 -3.69
C GLN A 365 -16.15 -6.79 -2.64
N MET A 366 -16.45 -6.54 -1.36
CA MET A 366 -15.82 -7.22 -0.23
C MET A 366 -16.92 -7.89 0.60
N ASN A 367 -16.96 -9.22 0.55
CA ASN A 367 -18.05 -10.01 1.10
C ASN A 367 -17.67 -10.73 2.40
N SER A 368 -16.39 -10.96 2.64
CA SER A 368 -15.90 -11.68 3.81
C SER A 368 -14.65 -11.06 4.41
N GLY A 369 -14.46 -11.25 5.70
CA GLY A 369 -13.21 -10.96 6.40
C GLY A 369 -12.06 -11.84 5.90
N ALA A 370 -10.88 -11.62 6.44
CA ALA A 370 -9.73 -12.48 6.16
C ALA A 370 -9.97 -13.89 6.72
N PRO A 371 -9.42 -14.94 6.09
CA PRO A 371 -9.60 -16.28 6.57
C PRO A 371 -8.81 -16.54 7.87
N CYS A 372 -9.40 -17.27 8.80
CA CYS A 372 -8.67 -17.91 9.88
C CYS A 372 -7.68 -18.94 9.32
N LEU A 373 -6.68 -19.30 10.11
CA LEU A 373 -5.65 -20.24 9.66
C LEU A 373 -6.25 -21.61 9.30
N GLY A 374 -6.17 -21.97 8.02
CA GLY A 374 -6.70 -23.24 7.50
C GLY A 374 -8.23 -23.32 7.44
N GLU A 375 -8.93 -22.20 7.52
CA GLU A 375 -10.39 -22.13 7.52
C GLU A 375 -11.01 -22.82 6.31
N ASP A 376 -10.40 -22.67 5.14
CA ASP A 376 -10.91 -23.19 3.89
C ASP A 376 -10.26 -24.53 3.45
N ASN A 377 -9.58 -25.23 4.35
CA ASN A 377 -8.97 -26.53 4.03
C ASN A 377 -9.98 -27.52 3.43
N GLU A 378 -11.19 -27.62 3.99
CA GLU A 378 -12.23 -28.53 3.45
C GLU A 378 -12.66 -28.09 2.04
N LYS A 379 -12.95 -26.83 1.85
CA LYS A 379 -13.36 -26.29 0.55
C LYS A 379 -12.32 -26.54 -0.54
N VAL A 380 -11.05 -26.28 -0.25
CA VAL A 380 -9.98 -26.44 -1.24
C VAL A 380 -9.60 -27.91 -1.44
N PHE A 381 -9.39 -28.67 -0.38
CA PHE A 381 -8.90 -30.04 -0.55
C PHE A 381 -10.00 -31.03 -0.94
N ILE A 382 -11.22 -30.89 -0.43
CA ILE A 382 -12.32 -31.78 -0.79
C ILE A 382 -13.02 -31.33 -2.06
N GLU A 383 -13.56 -30.09 -2.07
CA GLU A 383 -14.42 -29.65 -3.19
C GLU A 383 -13.61 -29.35 -4.45
N LEU A 384 -12.44 -28.72 -4.33
CA LEU A 384 -11.62 -28.36 -5.47
C LEU A 384 -10.68 -29.49 -5.90
N LEU A 385 -10.00 -30.15 -4.99
CA LEU A 385 -9.01 -31.19 -5.30
C LEU A 385 -9.60 -32.61 -5.29
N GLY A 386 -10.80 -32.83 -4.73
CA GLY A 386 -11.52 -34.11 -4.77
C GLY A 386 -11.06 -35.13 -3.73
N LEU A 387 -10.41 -34.67 -2.65
CA LEU A 387 -10.01 -35.56 -1.55
C LEU A 387 -11.24 -36.01 -0.73
N SER A 388 -11.14 -37.16 -0.08
CA SER A 388 -12.16 -37.60 0.86
C SER A 388 -11.99 -36.91 2.24
N LYS A 389 -13.02 -37.00 3.08
CA LYS A 389 -12.93 -36.53 4.47
C LYS A 389 -11.89 -37.35 5.29
N GLU A 390 -11.78 -38.63 5.00
CA GLU A 390 -10.81 -39.54 5.60
C GLU A 390 -9.37 -39.12 5.24
N ASP A 391 -9.13 -38.72 3.97
CA ASP A 391 -7.83 -38.19 3.57
C ASP A 391 -7.51 -36.92 4.37
N LEU A 392 -8.47 -35.99 4.53
CA LEU A 392 -8.27 -34.75 5.26
C LEU A 392 -7.89 -35.00 6.74
N ILE A 393 -8.58 -35.94 7.40
CA ILE A 393 -8.26 -36.37 8.79
C ILE A 393 -6.84 -36.90 8.85
N THR A 394 -6.44 -37.72 7.87
CA THR A 394 -5.11 -38.32 7.78
C THR A 394 -4.05 -37.22 7.59
N LEU A 395 -4.27 -36.25 6.66
CA LEU A 395 -3.37 -35.14 6.40
C LEU A 395 -3.17 -34.26 7.64
N LYS A 396 -4.23 -33.98 8.40
CA LYS A 396 -4.14 -33.24 9.68
C LYS A 396 -3.30 -34.02 10.71
N ARG A 397 -3.55 -35.33 10.86
CA ARG A 397 -2.77 -36.20 11.79
C ARG A 397 -1.29 -36.26 11.42
N GLU A 398 -0.97 -36.26 10.13
CA GLU A 398 0.40 -36.30 9.60
C GLU A 398 1.05 -34.91 9.54
N GLN A 399 0.36 -33.84 9.99
CA GLN A 399 0.82 -32.44 9.96
C GLN A 399 1.19 -31.96 8.54
N VAL A 400 0.47 -32.43 7.55
CA VAL A 400 0.59 -31.97 6.16
C VAL A 400 -0.24 -30.71 5.94
N ILE A 401 -1.41 -30.65 6.60
CA ILE A 401 -2.32 -29.51 6.57
C ILE A 401 -2.72 -29.07 7.97
#